data_6b9aa9bfd3fb17f60be1f0ca12220e1a
#
_entry.id   6b9aa9bfd3fb17f60be1f0ca12220e1a
#
_cell.length_a   1.000
_cell.length_b   1.000
_cell.length_c   1.000
_cell.angle_alpha   90.00
_cell.angle_beta   90.00
_cell.angle_gamma   90.00
#
_symmetry.space_group_name_H-M   'P 1'
#
loop_
_entity.id
_entity.type
_entity.pdbx_description
1 polymer ?
#
loop_
_entity_poly.entity_id
_entity_poly.type
_entity_poly.pdbx_seq_one_letter_code
_entity_poly.pdbx_strand_id
1 'polypeptide(L)'
;MNLNILNSKRNIGKYDYIFISGTFNNNVSNNWIWMTNCLKYLFKKTKKMLAFNNLSFYVDYYDKKLFYIKPETVFKFCKINLSPYVSISNDYEIKKGVVPFEFTTFVFKKNVS
;
A
#
# COMPACT_ATOMS: atom_id res chain seq x y z
N MET A 1 -7.53 -9.83 2.53
CA MET A 1 -7.80 -10.09 1.12
C MET A 1 -6.63 -10.84 0.49
N ASN A 2 -6.91 -11.85 -0.30
CA ASN A 2 -5.89 -12.64 -0.97
C ASN A 2 -5.55 -12.03 -2.33
N LEU A 3 -4.29 -11.67 -2.55
CA LEU A 3 -3.86 -11.03 -3.79
C LEU A 3 -3.71 -11.98 -4.98
N ASN A 4 -3.92 -13.28 -4.81
CA ASN A 4 -4.05 -14.20 -5.95
C ASN A 4 -5.21 -13.82 -6.87
N ILE A 5 -6.07 -12.96 -6.39
CA ILE A 5 -7.15 -12.35 -7.13
C ILE A 5 -6.71 -11.74 -8.47
N LEU A 6 -5.47 -11.26 -8.59
CA LEU A 6 -4.95 -10.70 -9.84
C LEU A 6 -4.76 -11.77 -10.90
N ASN A 7 -4.57 -13.02 -10.50
CA ASN A 7 -4.41 -14.16 -11.40
C ASN A 7 -5.71 -14.95 -11.56
N SER A 8 -6.76 -14.53 -10.86
CA SER A 8 -8.06 -15.18 -10.90
C SER A 8 -8.86 -14.68 -12.08
N LYS A 9 -9.58 -15.58 -12.74
CA LYS A 9 -10.56 -15.21 -13.76
C LYS A 9 -11.87 -14.72 -13.16
N ARG A 10 -12.01 -14.75 -11.83
CA ARG A 10 -13.21 -14.29 -11.15
C ARG A 10 -13.29 -12.78 -11.20
N ASN A 11 -14.46 -12.30 -11.61
CA ASN A 11 -14.77 -10.89 -11.50
C ASN A 11 -15.20 -10.61 -10.07
N ILE A 12 -14.37 -9.90 -9.31
CA ILE A 12 -14.76 -9.48 -7.96
C ILE A 12 -15.61 -8.22 -8.05
N GLY A 13 -16.61 -8.15 -7.18
CA GLY A 13 -17.42 -6.95 -7.04
C GLY A 13 -16.62 -5.78 -6.48
N LYS A 14 -17.27 -4.63 -6.38
CA LYS A 14 -16.68 -3.45 -5.75
C LYS A 14 -16.96 -3.44 -4.25
N TYR A 15 -16.02 -2.90 -3.48
CA TYR A 15 -16.08 -2.77 -2.03
C TYR A 15 -15.96 -1.31 -1.63
N ASP A 16 -16.64 -0.92 -0.55
CA ASP A 16 -16.51 0.44 -0.03
C ASP A 16 -15.08 0.71 0.42
N TYR A 17 -14.50 -0.22 1.15
CA TYR A 17 -13.15 -0.11 1.69
C TYR A 17 -12.37 -1.37 1.41
N ILE A 18 -11.11 -1.21 0.97
CA ILE A 18 -10.18 -2.32 0.81
C ILE A 18 -8.95 -1.98 1.65
N PHE A 19 -8.54 -2.91 2.50
CA PHE A 19 -7.32 -2.77 3.30
C PHE A 19 -6.40 -3.95 3.04
N ILE A 20 -5.14 -3.64 2.70
CA ILE A 20 -4.11 -4.64 2.41
C ILE A 20 -3.01 -4.49 3.45
N SER A 21 -2.80 -5.51 4.28
CA SER A 21 -1.81 -5.47 5.34
C SER A 21 -0.72 -6.52 5.13
N GLY A 22 0.53 -6.07 5.14
CA GLY A 22 1.70 -6.94 5.09
C GLY A 22 1.98 -7.60 3.74
N THR A 23 1.14 -7.40 2.75
CA THR A 23 1.21 -8.11 1.47
C THR A 23 2.42 -7.73 0.64
N PHE A 24 2.87 -6.48 0.71
CA PHE A 24 3.98 -5.98 -0.11
C PHE A 24 5.31 -6.01 0.63
N ASN A 25 5.40 -6.76 1.73
CA ASN A 25 6.58 -6.75 2.58
C ASN A 25 7.70 -7.68 2.12
N ASN A 26 7.37 -8.73 1.38
CA ASN A 26 8.38 -9.70 0.94
C ASN A 26 9.14 -9.20 -0.29
N ASN A 27 10.46 -9.36 -0.28
CA ASN A 27 11.28 -9.00 -1.42
C ASN A 27 11.17 -10.09 -2.48
N VAL A 28 10.59 -9.72 -3.62
CA VAL A 28 10.45 -10.58 -4.80
C VAL A 28 11.00 -9.84 -6.00
N SER A 29 11.13 -10.51 -7.14
CA SER A 29 11.55 -9.81 -8.35
C SER A 29 10.44 -8.84 -8.79
N ASN A 30 10.84 -7.64 -9.21
CA ASN A 30 9.91 -6.61 -9.73
C ASN A 30 8.84 -6.17 -8.72
N ASN A 31 9.24 -5.96 -7.47
CA ASN A 31 8.33 -5.53 -6.40
C ASN A 31 7.47 -4.33 -6.79
N TRP A 32 8.10 -3.30 -7.37
CA TRP A 32 7.40 -2.07 -7.74
C TRP A 32 6.31 -2.34 -8.78
N ILE A 33 6.65 -3.07 -9.82
CA ILE A 33 5.70 -3.37 -10.91
C ILE A 33 4.52 -4.19 -10.37
N TRP A 34 4.81 -5.21 -9.58
CA TRP A 34 3.77 -6.04 -8.99
C TRP A 34 2.85 -5.24 -8.06
N MET A 35 3.44 -4.46 -7.16
CA MET A 35 2.66 -3.64 -6.21
C MET A 35 1.79 -2.62 -6.93
N THR A 36 2.35 -1.88 -7.88
CA THR A 36 1.60 -0.83 -8.57
C THR A 36 0.48 -1.39 -9.43
N ASN A 37 0.68 -2.55 -10.05
CA ASN A 37 -0.38 -3.22 -10.80
C ASN A 37 -1.50 -3.68 -9.85
N CYS A 38 -1.15 -4.23 -8.69
CA CYS A 38 -2.13 -4.58 -7.67
C CYS A 38 -2.94 -3.38 -7.21
N LEU A 39 -2.27 -2.27 -6.92
CA LEU A 39 -2.92 -1.06 -6.44
C LEU A 39 -3.89 -0.49 -7.48
N LYS A 40 -3.47 -0.44 -8.75
CA LYS A 40 -4.33 0.02 -9.83
C LYS A 40 -5.59 -0.82 -9.96
N TYR A 41 -5.42 -2.15 -9.91
CA TYR A 41 -6.55 -3.06 -10.01
C TYR A 41 -7.49 -2.92 -8.83
N LEU A 42 -6.97 -2.94 -7.61
CA LEU A 42 -7.77 -2.87 -6.40
C LEU A 42 -8.45 -1.51 -6.23
N PHE A 43 -7.80 -0.43 -6.66
CA PHE A 43 -8.43 0.89 -6.60
C PHE A 43 -9.67 0.96 -7.50
N LYS A 44 -9.63 0.32 -8.67
CA LYS A 44 -10.82 0.22 -9.54
C LYS A 44 -11.97 -0.51 -8.84
N LYS A 45 -11.66 -1.44 -7.93
CA LYS A 45 -12.66 -2.19 -7.17
C LYS A 45 -13.06 -1.52 -5.86
N THR A 46 -12.51 -0.36 -5.57
CA THR A 46 -12.76 0.40 -4.35
C THR A 46 -13.80 1.48 -4.64
N LYS A 47 -14.79 1.62 -3.77
CA LYS A 47 -15.81 2.67 -3.90
C LYS A 47 -15.43 3.94 -3.14
N LYS A 48 -14.81 3.81 -1.97
CA LYS A 48 -14.52 4.95 -1.08
C LYS A 48 -13.03 5.10 -0.77
N MET A 49 -12.38 4.06 -0.25
CA MET A 49 -11.00 4.17 0.19
C MET A 49 -10.25 2.85 0.04
N LEU A 50 -9.03 2.94 -0.47
CA LEU A 50 -8.06 1.86 -0.46
C LEU A 50 -6.96 2.23 0.54
N ALA A 51 -6.62 1.30 1.44
CA ALA A 51 -5.51 1.49 2.37
C ALA A 51 -4.55 0.31 2.28
N PHE A 52 -3.27 0.58 2.38
CA PHE A 52 -2.26 -0.46 2.36
C PHE A 52 -1.02 0.00 3.12
N ASN A 53 -0.22 -0.96 3.60
CA ASN A 53 1.02 -0.62 4.28
C ASN A 53 2.24 -1.14 3.54
N ASN A 54 3.37 -0.52 3.83
CA ASN A 54 4.68 -0.89 3.32
C ASN A 54 5.69 -0.75 4.44
N LEU A 55 6.85 -1.40 4.27
CA LEU A 55 7.99 -1.17 5.14
C LEU A 55 8.73 0.08 4.67
N SER A 56 9.02 0.97 5.61
CA SER A 56 9.67 2.23 5.34
C SER A 56 11.15 2.05 5.03
N PHE A 57 11.64 2.76 4.02
CA PHE A 57 13.07 2.85 3.75
C PHE A 57 13.83 3.50 4.91
N TYR A 58 13.16 4.33 5.69
CA TYR A 58 13.76 5.09 6.80
C TYR A 58 13.72 4.29 8.09
N VAL A 59 14.55 3.26 8.16
CA VAL A 59 14.70 2.37 9.33
C VAL A 59 16.18 2.16 9.64
N ASP A 60 16.45 1.66 10.85
CA ASP A 60 17.82 1.45 11.32
C ASP A 60 18.45 0.17 10.76
N TYR A 61 17.65 -0.76 10.31
CA TYR A 61 18.10 -2.07 9.87
C TYR A 61 17.29 -2.58 8.70
N TYR A 62 17.97 -3.18 7.72
CA TYR A 62 17.33 -3.76 6.54
C TYR A 62 17.52 -5.28 6.53
N ASP A 63 16.41 -6.01 6.38
CA ASP A 63 16.41 -7.45 6.13
C ASP A 63 16.35 -7.67 4.62
N LYS A 64 17.30 -8.43 4.06
CA LYS A 64 17.38 -8.69 2.62
C LYS A 64 16.15 -9.42 2.06
N LYS A 65 15.41 -10.11 2.91
CA LYS A 65 14.20 -10.84 2.52
C LYS A 65 12.98 -9.94 2.40
N LEU A 66 13.08 -8.68 2.83
CA LEU A 66 11.97 -7.76 2.88
C LEU A 66 12.16 -6.61 1.90
N PHE A 67 11.04 -6.04 1.47
CA PHE A 67 11.01 -4.93 0.53
C PHE A 67 10.71 -3.64 1.28
N TYR A 68 11.63 -2.69 1.18
CA TYR A 68 11.53 -1.36 1.79
C TYR A 68 11.36 -0.32 0.70
N ILE A 69 10.51 0.68 0.96
CA ILE A 69 10.27 1.73 -0.03
C ILE A 69 10.12 3.07 0.69
N LYS A 70 10.49 4.13 0.01
CA LYS A 70 10.33 5.50 0.54
C LYS A 70 8.85 5.90 0.49
N PRO A 71 8.28 6.43 1.59
CA PRO A 71 6.90 6.89 1.59
C PRO A 71 6.61 7.92 0.50
N GLU A 72 7.54 8.82 0.23
CA GLU A 72 7.37 9.84 -0.82
C GLU A 72 7.23 9.24 -2.22
N THR A 73 7.87 8.09 -2.48
CA THR A 73 7.74 7.38 -3.76
C THR A 73 6.33 6.84 -3.93
N VAL A 74 5.78 6.23 -2.87
CA VAL A 74 4.41 5.72 -2.87
C VAL A 74 3.41 6.86 -2.98
N PHE A 75 3.62 7.94 -2.22
CA PHE A 75 2.77 9.12 -2.25
C PHE A 75 2.65 9.68 -3.66
N LYS A 76 3.80 9.89 -4.31
CA LYS A 76 3.84 10.42 -5.67
C LYS A 76 3.12 9.51 -6.67
N PHE A 77 3.35 8.20 -6.58
CA PHE A 77 2.67 7.25 -7.44
C PHE A 77 1.16 7.34 -7.30
N CYS A 78 0.67 7.32 -6.06
CA CYS A 78 -0.77 7.37 -5.80
C CYS A 78 -1.40 8.66 -6.28
N LYS A 79 -0.74 9.79 -6.04
CA LYS A 79 -1.23 11.10 -6.49
C LYS A 79 -1.36 11.19 -8.01
N ILE A 80 -0.42 10.63 -8.72
CA ILE A 80 -0.37 10.73 -10.18
C ILE A 80 -1.29 9.69 -10.84
N ASN A 81 -1.34 8.49 -10.29
CA ASN A 81 -1.96 7.35 -10.97
C ASN A 81 -3.31 6.92 -10.42
N LEU A 82 -3.62 7.23 -9.16
CA LEU A 82 -4.83 6.75 -8.51
C LEU A 82 -5.80 7.89 -8.17
N SER A 83 -5.41 8.80 -7.31
CA SER A 83 -6.29 9.85 -6.81
C SER A 83 -5.49 11.02 -6.27
N PRO A 84 -5.99 12.26 -6.37
CA PRO A 84 -5.35 13.38 -5.71
C PRO A 84 -5.52 13.37 -4.19
N TYR A 85 -6.37 12.50 -3.65
CA TYR A 85 -6.69 12.48 -2.21
C TYR A 85 -5.94 11.34 -1.54
N VAL A 86 -4.70 11.61 -1.10
CA VAL A 86 -3.80 10.63 -0.51
C VAL A 86 -3.30 11.12 0.84
N SER A 87 -3.27 10.24 1.82
CA SER A 87 -2.71 10.48 3.14
C SER A 87 -1.79 9.35 3.53
N ILE A 88 -0.69 9.67 4.22
CA ILE A 88 0.25 8.66 4.70
C ILE A 88 0.46 8.86 6.20
N SER A 89 0.45 7.77 6.96
CA SER A 89 0.72 7.75 8.38
C SER A 89 1.96 6.89 8.65
N ASN A 90 2.95 7.46 9.36
CA ASN A 90 4.20 6.78 9.73
C ASN A 90 4.65 7.16 11.13
N ASP A 91 3.75 7.63 11.96
CA ASP A 91 4.04 8.17 13.28
C ASP A 91 3.66 7.25 14.44
N TYR A 92 3.16 6.06 14.15
CA TYR A 92 2.75 5.11 15.18
C TYR A 92 3.86 4.13 15.53
N GLU A 93 3.94 3.77 16.81
CA GLU A 93 4.86 2.74 17.29
C GLU A 93 4.14 1.40 17.31
N ILE A 94 4.71 0.41 16.60
CA ILE A 94 4.22 -0.97 16.69
C ILE A 94 4.75 -1.63 17.93
N LYS A 95 5.97 -1.26 18.34
CA LYS A 95 6.62 -1.74 19.54
C LYS A 95 7.27 -0.55 20.23
N LYS A 96 7.03 -0.39 21.54
CA LYS A 96 7.53 0.75 22.30
C LYS A 96 9.04 0.87 22.19
N GLY A 97 9.52 2.09 21.90
CA GLY A 97 10.93 2.40 21.79
C GLY A 97 11.58 2.01 20.47
N VAL A 98 10.82 1.45 19.54
CA VAL A 98 11.32 1.08 18.21
C VAL A 98 10.88 2.14 17.20
N VAL A 99 11.80 2.52 16.30
CA VAL A 99 11.50 3.44 15.21
C VAL A 99 10.32 2.89 14.38
N PRO A 100 9.33 3.71 14.02
CA PRO A 100 8.23 3.26 13.18
C PRO A 100 8.76 2.72 11.85
N PHE A 101 8.56 1.43 11.61
CA PHE A 101 9.11 0.75 10.43
C PHE A 101 8.06 0.50 9.35
N GLU A 102 6.80 0.75 9.64
CA GLU A 102 5.72 0.65 8.64
C GLU A 102 5.08 2.01 8.45
N PHE A 103 4.61 2.25 7.22
CA PHE A 103 3.72 3.36 6.96
C PHE A 103 2.47 2.85 6.26
N THR A 104 1.36 3.53 6.49
CA THR A 104 0.09 3.20 5.87
C THR A 104 -0.32 4.32 4.94
N THR A 105 -0.68 3.95 3.71
CA THR A 105 -1.17 4.89 2.70
C THR A 105 -2.67 4.73 2.57
N PHE A 106 -3.38 5.86 2.61
CA PHE A 106 -4.83 5.92 2.42
C PHE A 106 -5.12 6.68 1.13
N VAL A 107 -5.83 6.03 0.21
CA VAL A 107 -6.17 6.62 -1.09
C VAL A 107 -7.70 6.69 -1.18
N PHE A 108 -8.23 7.90 -1.26
CA PHE A 108 -9.66 8.14 -1.23
C PHE A 108 -10.16 8.45 -2.64
N LYS A 109 -11.39 8.00 -2.94
CA LYS A 109 -12.01 8.27 -4.24
C LYS A 109 -12.40 9.74 -4.39
N LYS A 110 -12.68 10.42 -3.26
CA LYS A 110 -13.00 11.85 -3.24
C LYS A 110 -12.59 12.46 -1.91
N ASN A 111 -12.53 13.78 -1.86
CA ASN A 111 -12.15 14.50 -0.65
C ASN A 111 -13.14 14.20 0.46
N VAL A 112 -12.61 13.76 1.63
CA VAL A 112 -13.41 13.45 2.82
C VAL A 112 -13.16 14.44 3.97
N SER A 113 -12.42 15.51 3.68
CA SER A 113 -12.17 16.56 4.68
C SER A 113 -13.40 17.40 4.95
#